data_ca321f7d566db925ec5c94b74032db6f
#
_entry.id   ca321f7d566db925ec5c94b74032db6f
#
_cell.length_a   1.000
_cell.length_b   1.000
_cell.length_c   1.000
_cell.angle_alpha   90.00
_cell.angle_beta   90.00
_cell.angle_gamma   90.00
#
_symmetry.space_group_name_H-M   'P 1'
#
loop_
_entity.id
_entity.type
_entity.pdbx_description
1 polymer ?
#
loop_
_entity_poly.entity_id
_entity_poly.type
_entity_poly.pdbx_seq_one_letter_code
_entity_poly.pdbx_strand_id
1 'polypeptide(L)'
;MGIRFGVQEEHSFAANLAWAEKQAAVQVKSAANALEASQHVLSYLEALWSIEKDHLHIAVDVSSFPRTSLVAIYSAIWASARASRPISVSFLYSFAQFTEPPIDHGPITEFGAVSPEFSGIGEADFGLATLIGLGYESELALAAQQVMDPALTWLAVPQSLDVRFDDAVRKANDLLINIVDERNVWSFPVDDPYSTFVELEMISHGLQRTHNVVLVPLGPKLLVVACLLVSSIHRNVGVWRVSPGGLREPREQLAAGPVAYISAIFSGTH
;
A
#
# COMPACT_ATOMS: atom_id res chain seq x y z
N MET A 1 -11.30 6.38 -15.47
CA MET A 1 -11.33 4.93 -15.76
C MET A 1 -11.62 4.17 -14.48
N GLY A 2 -12.52 3.17 -14.53
CA GLY A 2 -12.77 2.21 -13.45
C GLY A 2 -12.13 0.87 -13.80
N ILE A 3 -11.55 0.17 -12.81
CA ILE A 3 -11.02 -1.18 -13.00
C ILE A 3 -11.84 -2.14 -12.13
N ARG A 4 -12.42 -3.14 -12.77
CA ARG A 4 -13.14 -4.22 -12.13
C ARG A 4 -12.21 -5.40 -11.92
N PHE A 5 -12.05 -5.84 -10.68
CA PHE A 5 -11.22 -6.98 -10.31
C PHE A 5 -12.07 -8.20 -9.97
N GLY A 6 -11.60 -9.36 -10.40
CA GLY A 6 -12.04 -10.63 -9.89
C GLY A 6 -13.39 -11.11 -10.40
N VAL A 7 -13.79 -12.24 -9.84
CA VAL A 7 -14.89 -13.09 -10.29
C VAL A 7 -16.09 -13.02 -9.33
N GLN A 8 -15.92 -12.38 -8.16
CA GLN A 8 -16.92 -12.36 -7.10
C GLN A 8 -17.73 -11.06 -7.19
N GLU A 9 -18.94 -11.18 -7.73
CA GLU A 9 -19.91 -10.09 -7.87
C GLU A 9 -20.86 -10.10 -6.66
N GLU A 10 -20.30 -9.91 -5.46
CA GLU A 10 -21.04 -9.97 -4.21
C GLU A 10 -21.31 -8.58 -3.64
N HIS A 11 -22.20 -8.51 -2.65
CA HIS A 11 -22.55 -7.31 -1.89
C HIS A 11 -22.99 -6.13 -2.79
N SER A 12 -22.42 -4.95 -2.58
CA SER A 12 -22.74 -3.72 -3.32
C SER A 12 -22.11 -3.65 -4.72
N PHE A 13 -21.43 -4.70 -5.22
CA PHE A 13 -20.70 -4.68 -6.48
C PHE A 13 -21.58 -4.28 -7.67
N ALA A 14 -22.74 -4.95 -7.83
CA ALA A 14 -23.64 -4.68 -8.95
C ALA A 14 -24.19 -3.25 -8.93
N ALA A 15 -24.52 -2.72 -7.76
CA ALA A 15 -24.99 -1.36 -7.58
C ALA A 15 -23.91 -0.33 -7.92
N ASN A 16 -22.68 -0.56 -7.45
CA ASN A 16 -21.52 0.30 -7.72
C ASN A 16 -21.15 0.29 -9.20
N LEU A 17 -21.17 -0.88 -9.85
CA LEU A 17 -20.92 -1.01 -11.28
C LEU A 17 -21.98 -0.25 -12.10
N ALA A 18 -23.27 -0.47 -11.81
CA ALA A 18 -24.37 0.21 -12.48
C ALA A 18 -24.33 1.74 -12.27
N TRP A 19 -23.88 2.19 -11.09
CA TRP A 19 -23.63 3.61 -10.83
C TRP A 19 -22.50 4.13 -11.70
N ALA A 20 -21.35 3.44 -11.73
CA ALA A 20 -20.18 3.84 -12.51
C ALA A 20 -20.49 3.91 -14.01
N GLU A 21 -21.20 2.93 -14.54
CA GLU A 21 -21.61 2.87 -15.97
C GLU A 21 -22.56 4.01 -16.37
N LYS A 22 -23.34 4.54 -15.43
CA LYS A 22 -24.19 5.71 -15.66
C LYS A 22 -23.41 7.03 -15.76
N GLN A 23 -22.18 7.07 -15.26
CA GLN A 23 -21.33 8.24 -15.37
C GLN A 23 -20.72 8.29 -16.78
N ALA A 24 -21.14 9.21 -17.61
CA ALA A 24 -20.77 9.30 -19.03
C ALA A 24 -19.25 9.35 -19.30
N ALA A 25 -18.45 9.75 -18.31
CA ALA A 25 -17.00 9.83 -18.43
C ALA A 25 -16.25 8.59 -17.89
N VAL A 26 -16.96 7.60 -17.31
CA VAL A 26 -16.30 6.43 -16.71
C VAL A 26 -16.27 5.27 -17.70
N GLN A 27 -15.06 4.85 -18.07
CA GLN A 27 -14.84 3.59 -18.78
C GLN A 27 -14.46 2.51 -17.77
N VAL A 28 -15.22 1.44 -17.68
CA VAL A 28 -14.92 0.30 -16.82
C VAL A 28 -14.19 -0.77 -17.63
N LYS A 29 -13.03 -1.21 -17.12
CA LYS A 29 -12.21 -2.29 -17.68
C LYS A 29 -12.16 -3.44 -16.70
N SER A 30 -12.29 -4.67 -17.18
CA SER A 30 -12.09 -5.87 -16.35
C SER A 30 -10.62 -6.26 -16.35
N ALA A 31 -10.11 -6.65 -15.18
CA ALA A 31 -8.76 -7.17 -15.02
C ALA A 31 -8.81 -8.45 -14.17
N ALA A 32 -8.29 -9.55 -14.70
CA ALA A 32 -8.24 -10.81 -13.97
C ALA A 32 -7.14 -10.83 -12.90
N ASN A 33 -6.11 -9.98 -13.07
CA ASN A 33 -4.96 -9.92 -12.18
C ASN A 33 -4.32 -8.52 -12.19
N ALA A 34 -3.30 -8.34 -11.34
CA ALA A 34 -2.58 -7.08 -11.20
C ALA A 34 -1.84 -6.64 -12.49
N LEU A 35 -1.35 -7.60 -13.29
CA LEU A 35 -0.67 -7.30 -14.55
C LEU A 35 -1.64 -6.70 -15.58
N GLU A 36 -2.82 -7.28 -15.74
CA GLU A 36 -3.84 -6.72 -16.64
C GLU A 36 -4.30 -5.33 -16.17
N ALA A 37 -4.44 -5.14 -14.86
CA ALA A 37 -4.76 -3.83 -14.30
C ALA A 37 -3.71 -2.78 -14.67
N SER A 38 -2.42 -3.10 -14.53
CA SER A 38 -1.32 -2.21 -14.93
C SER A 38 -1.31 -1.90 -16.41
N GLN A 39 -1.58 -2.89 -17.27
CA GLN A 39 -1.68 -2.71 -18.74
C GLN A 39 -2.82 -1.75 -19.11
N HIS A 40 -3.98 -1.86 -18.44
CA HIS A 40 -5.08 -0.92 -18.64
C HIS A 40 -4.69 0.50 -18.25
N VAL A 41 -3.95 0.67 -17.12
CA VAL A 41 -3.46 1.98 -16.68
C VAL A 41 -2.47 2.54 -17.71
N LEU A 42 -1.50 1.74 -18.16
CA LEU A 42 -0.53 2.17 -19.18
C LEU A 42 -1.21 2.65 -20.45
N SER A 43 -2.14 1.85 -21.00
CA SER A 43 -2.89 2.22 -22.20
C SER A 43 -3.72 3.49 -22.00
N TYR A 44 -4.28 3.68 -20.80
CA TYR A 44 -5.03 4.90 -20.47
C TYR A 44 -4.13 6.12 -20.38
N LEU A 45 -2.95 5.99 -19.76
CA LEU A 45 -1.96 7.07 -19.69
C LEU A 45 -1.43 7.45 -21.07
N GLU A 46 -1.16 6.47 -21.94
CA GLU A 46 -0.77 6.72 -23.33
C GLU A 46 -1.83 7.52 -24.09
N ALA A 47 -3.13 7.16 -23.91
CA ALA A 47 -4.22 7.91 -24.51
C ALA A 47 -4.30 9.34 -23.95
N LEU A 48 -4.11 9.54 -22.66
CA LEU A 48 -4.04 10.89 -22.06
C LEU A 48 -2.87 11.69 -22.61
N TRP A 49 -1.68 11.09 -22.74
CA TRP A 49 -0.50 11.72 -23.32
C TRP A 49 -0.64 12.10 -24.81
N SER A 50 -1.61 11.53 -25.52
CA SER A 50 -1.92 11.95 -26.88
C SER A 50 -2.63 13.31 -26.93
N ILE A 51 -3.29 13.70 -25.84
CA ILE A 51 -4.06 14.94 -25.69
C ILE A 51 -3.23 15.97 -24.93
N GLU A 52 -2.81 15.62 -23.70
CA GLU A 52 -1.97 16.47 -22.83
C GLU A 52 -0.50 16.18 -23.10
N LYS A 53 0.31 17.25 -23.36
CA LYS A 53 1.69 17.06 -23.76
C LYS A 53 2.70 17.39 -22.66
N ASP A 54 2.31 18.19 -21.69
CA ASP A 54 3.27 18.80 -20.75
C ASP A 54 3.20 18.17 -19.36
N HIS A 55 2.01 17.95 -18.80
CA HIS A 55 1.82 17.47 -17.44
C HIS A 55 0.47 16.77 -17.29
N LEU A 56 0.45 15.58 -16.67
CA LEU A 56 -0.78 14.91 -16.29
C LEU A 56 -1.10 15.11 -14.81
N HIS A 57 -2.36 15.34 -14.51
CA HIS A 57 -2.90 15.32 -13.15
C HIS A 57 -3.91 14.17 -13.06
N ILE A 58 -3.63 13.20 -12.21
CA ILE A 58 -4.47 12.03 -12.02
C ILE A 58 -4.81 11.81 -10.55
N ALA A 59 -5.97 11.25 -10.30
CA ALA A 59 -6.38 10.79 -8.99
C ALA A 59 -6.65 9.28 -9.05
N VAL A 60 -6.20 8.56 -8.03
CA VAL A 60 -6.35 7.11 -7.92
C VAL A 60 -7.05 6.80 -6.60
N ASP A 61 -8.28 6.34 -6.64
CA ASP A 61 -8.95 5.82 -5.46
C ASP A 61 -8.45 4.40 -5.17
N VAL A 62 -7.71 4.26 -4.05
CA VAL A 62 -7.12 2.99 -3.63
C VAL A 62 -7.98 2.21 -2.65
N SER A 63 -9.16 2.72 -2.26
CA SER A 63 -9.99 2.19 -1.18
C SER A 63 -10.35 0.71 -1.38
N SER A 64 -10.69 0.32 -2.62
CA SER A 64 -11.15 -1.04 -2.95
C SER A 64 -10.10 -1.91 -3.64
N PHE A 65 -8.92 -1.39 -3.97
CA PHE A 65 -7.90 -2.18 -4.67
C PHE A 65 -7.26 -3.25 -3.76
N PRO A 66 -7.03 -4.47 -4.28
CA PRO A 66 -6.07 -5.39 -3.68
C PRO A 66 -4.68 -4.73 -3.62
N ARG A 67 -3.89 -5.01 -2.56
CA ARG A 67 -2.53 -4.43 -2.43
C ARG A 67 -1.63 -4.74 -3.63
N THR A 68 -1.75 -5.94 -4.20
CA THR A 68 -1.00 -6.33 -5.41
C THR A 68 -1.34 -5.47 -6.63
N SER A 69 -2.63 -5.17 -6.81
CA SER A 69 -3.08 -4.29 -7.89
C SER A 69 -2.69 -2.84 -7.64
N LEU A 70 -2.71 -2.38 -6.38
CA LEU A 70 -2.22 -1.05 -6.00
C LEU A 70 -0.74 -0.89 -6.37
N VAL A 71 0.11 -1.87 -6.03
CA VAL A 71 1.54 -1.87 -6.40
C VAL A 71 1.70 -1.81 -7.91
N ALA A 72 1.00 -2.67 -8.66
CA ALA A 72 1.12 -2.72 -10.11
C ALA A 72 0.66 -1.41 -10.81
N ILE A 73 -0.40 -0.78 -10.29
CA ILE A 73 -0.88 0.52 -10.77
C ILE A 73 0.13 1.62 -10.43
N TYR A 74 0.67 1.64 -9.21
CA TYR A 74 1.71 2.57 -8.82
C TYR A 74 2.93 2.46 -9.74
N SER A 75 3.45 1.24 -9.95
CA SER A 75 4.58 0.97 -10.86
C SER A 75 4.30 1.44 -12.29
N ALA A 76 3.10 1.20 -12.81
CA ALA A 76 2.70 1.65 -14.14
C ALA A 76 2.71 3.18 -14.27
N ILE A 77 2.20 3.88 -13.28
CA ILE A 77 2.20 5.36 -13.25
C ILE A 77 3.64 5.88 -13.16
N TRP A 78 4.43 5.31 -12.22
CA TRP A 78 5.81 5.71 -12.01
C TRP A 78 6.68 5.49 -13.27
N ALA A 79 6.56 4.32 -13.90
CA ALA A 79 7.26 3.99 -15.14
C ALA A 79 6.84 4.85 -16.34
N SER A 80 5.62 5.39 -16.34
CA SER A 80 5.11 6.27 -17.41
C SER A 80 5.59 7.71 -17.30
N ALA A 81 6.02 8.16 -16.12
CA ALA A 81 6.51 9.52 -15.93
C ALA A 81 7.89 9.71 -16.57
N ARG A 82 8.15 10.93 -17.05
CA ARG A 82 9.43 11.37 -17.63
C ARG A 82 9.73 12.80 -17.16
N ALA A 83 10.99 13.20 -17.19
CA ALA A 83 11.38 14.57 -16.85
C ALA A 83 10.64 15.62 -17.71
N SER A 84 10.44 15.32 -18.99
CA SER A 84 9.67 16.15 -19.93
C SER A 84 8.16 15.95 -19.87
N ARG A 85 7.68 14.94 -19.11
CA ARG A 85 6.26 14.55 -18.97
C ARG A 85 5.98 14.10 -17.56
N PRO A 86 5.98 15.01 -16.59
CA PRO A 86 5.71 14.68 -15.19
C PRO A 86 4.23 14.30 -14.99
N ILE A 87 3.98 13.45 -13.99
CA ILE A 87 2.64 13.05 -13.57
C ILE A 87 2.47 13.46 -12.11
N SER A 88 1.53 14.37 -11.84
CA SER A 88 1.01 14.59 -10.50
C SER A 88 -0.06 13.55 -10.21
N VAL A 89 0.13 12.78 -9.16
CA VAL A 89 -0.83 11.76 -8.74
C VAL A 89 -1.29 12.00 -7.31
N SER A 90 -2.60 11.89 -7.07
CA SER A 90 -3.20 11.90 -5.74
C SER A 90 -3.80 10.52 -5.48
N PHE A 91 -3.29 9.82 -4.46
CA PHE A 91 -3.84 8.55 -4.00
C PHE A 91 -4.87 8.84 -2.90
N LEU A 92 -6.13 8.51 -3.16
CA LEU A 92 -7.25 8.77 -2.26
C LEU A 92 -7.66 7.48 -1.55
N TYR A 93 -8.05 7.62 -0.29
CA TYR A 93 -8.54 6.52 0.52
C TYR A 93 -9.77 6.95 1.32
N SER A 94 -10.90 6.32 1.08
CA SER A 94 -12.11 6.47 1.87
C SER A 94 -12.05 5.53 3.07
N PHE A 95 -12.20 6.08 4.28
CA PHE A 95 -12.23 5.28 5.49
C PHE A 95 -13.48 4.42 5.55
N ALA A 96 -13.32 3.18 5.99
CA ALA A 96 -14.42 2.28 6.22
C ALA A 96 -14.98 2.44 7.63
N GLN A 97 -16.25 2.11 7.82
CA GLN A 97 -16.81 1.88 9.14
C GLN A 97 -16.16 0.67 9.79
N PHE A 98 -16.05 0.70 11.12
CA PHE A 98 -15.45 -0.42 11.85
C PHE A 98 -16.28 -1.70 11.68
N THR A 99 -15.59 -2.77 11.35
CA THR A 99 -16.11 -4.14 11.35
C THR A 99 -15.11 -5.03 12.08
N GLU A 100 -15.61 -6.01 12.83
CA GLU A 100 -14.74 -6.96 13.53
C GLU A 100 -13.77 -7.64 12.56
N PRO A 101 -12.47 -7.72 12.91
CA PRO A 101 -11.49 -8.41 12.07
C PRO A 101 -11.83 -9.89 11.90
N PRO A 102 -11.45 -10.51 10.77
CA PRO A 102 -11.55 -11.95 10.61
C PRO A 102 -10.65 -12.68 11.60
N ILE A 103 -11.11 -13.81 12.11
CA ILE A 103 -10.36 -14.61 13.09
C ILE A 103 -9.29 -15.47 12.42
N ASP A 104 -9.54 -15.92 11.18
CA ASP A 104 -8.64 -16.81 10.43
C ASP A 104 -8.11 -16.14 9.17
N HIS A 105 -6.81 -16.19 8.98
CA HIS A 105 -6.11 -15.62 7.83
C HIS A 105 -5.51 -16.68 6.89
N GLY A 106 -5.59 -17.97 7.26
CA GLY A 106 -4.96 -19.08 6.53
C GLY A 106 -3.42 -19.06 6.61
N PRO A 107 -2.76 -20.10 6.09
CA PRO A 107 -1.31 -20.20 6.11
C PRO A 107 -0.66 -19.15 5.20
N ILE A 108 0.51 -18.63 5.61
CA ILE A 108 1.30 -17.72 4.80
C ILE A 108 1.89 -18.50 3.63
N THR A 109 1.58 -18.06 2.41
CA THR A 109 2.05 -18.68 1.17
C THR A 109 2.88 -17.72 0.30
N GLU A 110 2.86 -16.43 0.60
CA GLU A 110 3.57 -15.41 -0.16
C GLU A 110 4.42 -14.56 0.77
N PHE A 111 5.72 -14.52 0.47
CA PHE A 111 6.71 -13.76 1.21
C PHE A 111 7.78 -13.26 0.26
N GLY A 112 8.03 -11.95 0.22
CA GLY A 112 9.05 -11.36 -0.65
C GLY A 112 8.75 -9.94 -1.09
N ALA A 113 9.58 -9.41 -1.96
CA ALA A 113 9.39 -8.08 -2.53
C ALA A 113 8.04 -7.97 -3.25
N VAL A 114 7.37 -6.82 -3.10
CA VAL A 114 6.05 -6.59 -3.73
C VAL A 114 6.13 -6.57 -5.26
N SER A 115 7.29 -6.18 -5.80
CA SER A 115 7.68 -6.33 -7.20
C SER A 115 9.21 -6.13 -7.32
N PRO A 116 9.85 -6.52 -8.43
CA PRO A 116 11.31 -6.46 -8.59
C PRO A 116 11.91 -5.07 -8.36
N GLU A 117 11.25 -4.02 -8.79
CA GLU A 117 11.71 -2.64 -8.65
C GLU A 117 11.73 -2.14 -7.18
N PHE A 118 11.01 -2.82 -6.29
CA PHE A 118 10.95 -2.53 -4.86
C PHE A 118 11.62 -3.61 -4.00
N SER A 119 12.52 -4.40 -4.58
CA SER A 119 13.25 -5.43 -3.83
C SER A 119 14.22 -4.85 -2.80
N GLY A 120 14.69 -3.62 -3.02
CA GLY A 120 15.80 -3.04 -2.28
C GLY A 120 17.16 -3.56 -2.76
N ILE A 121 18.21 -2.75 -2.64
CA ILE A 121 19.59 -3.13 -2.92
C ILE A 121 20.32 -3.15 -1.59
N GLY A 122 20.75 -4.35 -1.16
CA GLY A 122 21.40 -4.54 0.12
C GLY A 122 22.93 -4.43 0.03
N GLU A 123 23.55 -3.98 1.11
CA GLU A 123 24.98 -4.06 1.36
C GLU A 123 25.31 -5.36 2.09
N ALA A 124 26.33 -6.09 1.63
CA ALA A 124 26.64 -7.43 2.16
C ALA A 124 27.00 -7.45 3.65
N ASP A 125 27.60 -6.39 4.14
CA ASP A 125 28.08 -6.29 5.53
C ASP A 125 27.03 -5.69 6.49
N PHE A 126 25.85 -5.27 5.99
CA PHE A 126 24.82 -4.67 6.83
C PHE A 126 23.81 -5.72 7.30
N GLY A 127 23.46 -5.65 8.59
CA GLY A 127 22.33 -6.39 9.13
C GLY A 127 21.00 -5.90 8.55
N LEU A 128 19.96 -6.72 8.65
CA LEU A 128 18.62 -6.36 8.20
C LEU A 128 17.90 -5.53 9.26
N ALA A 129 17.33 -4.40 8.90
CA ALA A 129 16.33 -3.69 9.67
C ALA A 129 14.96 -3.81 8.99
N THR A 130 13.94 -4.19 9.74
CA THR A 130 12.54 -4.22 9.24
C THR A 130 11.71 -3.14 9.90
N LEU A 131 10.87 -2.48 9.12
CA LEU A 131 9.80 -1.64 9.62
C LEU A 131 8.47 -2.27 9.21
N ILE A 132 7.73 -2.78 10.20
CA ILE A 132 6.49 -3.53 10.00
C ILE A 132 5.31 -2.62 10.36
N GLY A 133 4.51 -2.27 9.36
CA GLY A 133 3.25 -1.56 9.57
C GLY A 133 2.17 -2.51 10.03
N LEU A 134 1.63 -2.31 11.23
CA LEU A 134 0.69 -3.24 11.84
C LEU A 134 -0.72 -3.12 11.24
N GLY A 135 -1.37 -4.25 11.10
CA GLY A 135 -2.77 -4.41 10.71
C GLY A 135 -3.50 -5.33 11.68
N TYR A 136 -4.68 -5.81 11.29
CA TYR A 136 -5.46 -6.74 12.11
C TYR A 136 -4.93 -8.17 12.10
N GLU A 137 -4.07 -8.48 11.14
CA GLU A 137 -3.57 -9.82 10.90
C GLU A 137 -2.38 -10.10 11.82
N SER A 138 -2.67 -10.51 13.07
CA SER A 138 -1.69 -10.73 14.12
C SER A 138 -0.54 -11.66 13.71
N GLU A 139 -0.86 -12.74 13.05
CA GLU A 139 0.12 -13.75 12.68
C GLU A 139 1.07 -13.28 11.57
N LEU A 140 0.62 -12.37 10.69
CA LEU A 140 1.43 -11.90 9.57
C LEU A 140 2.62 -11.04 10.03
N ALA A 141 2.41 -10.15 11.00
CA ALA A 141 3.47 -9.29 11.52
C ALA A 141 4.53 -10.10 12.28
N LEU A 142 4.09 -11.00 13.14
CA LEU A 142 4.97 -11.89 13.89
C LEU A 142 5.74 -12.83 12.95
N ALA A 143 5.06 -13.41 11.96
CA ALA A 143 5.71 -14.27 10.99
C ALA A 143 6.71 -13.52 10.11
N ALA A 144 6.40 -12.28 9.70
CA ALA A 144 7.36 -11.43 9.00
C ALA A 144 8.63 -11.24 9.83
N GLN A 145 8.49 -10.89 11.11
CA GLN A 145 9.62 -10.73 12.02
C GLN A 145 10.41 -12.02 12.20
N GLN A 146 9.74 -13.17 12.37
CA GLN A 146 10.42 -14.46 12.56
C GLN A 146 11.13 -14.98 11.30
N VAL A 147 10.50 -14.86 10.14
CA VAL A 147 11.08 -15.36 8.87
C VAL A 147 12.22 -14.49 8.39
N MET A 148 12.12 -13.18 8.59
CA MET A 148 13.18 -12.24 8.18
C MET A 148 14.35 -12.21 9.16
N ASP A 149 14.15 -12.60 10.40
CA ASP A 149 15.15 -12.61 11.49
C ASP A 149 16.03 -11.32 11.49
N PRO A 150 15.42 -10.14 11.57
CA PRO A 150 16.13 -8.88 11.43
C PRO A 150 16.98 -8.59 12.66
N ALA A 151 18.13 -7.94 12.45
CA ALA A 151 18.95 -7.40 13.52
C ALA A 151 18.24 -6.26 14.27
N LEU A 152 17.31 -5.57 13.61
CA LEU A 152 16.53 -4.47 14.18
C LEU A 152 15.09 -4.47 13.65
N THR A 153 14.12 -4.44 14.55
CA THR A 153 12.70 -4.35 14.21
C THR A 153 12.11 -3.02 14.67
N TRP A 154 11.45 -2.33 13.76
CA TRP A 154 10.57 -1.20 14.03
C TRP A 154 9.13 -1.57 13.78
N LEU A 155 8.22 -1.08 14.61
CA LEU A 155 6.76 -1.25 14.43
C LEU A 155 6.10 0.09 14.16
N ALA A 156 5.30 0.15 13.10
CA ALA A 156 4.44 1.27 12.80
C ALA A 156 3.00 0.92 13.21
N VAL A 157 2.50 1.57 14.24
CA VAL A 157 1.17 1.35 14.83
C VAL A 157 0.22 2.42 14.33
N PRO A 158 -0.84 2.08 13.57
CA PRO A 158 -1.80 3.08 13.09
C PRO A 158 -2.61 3.67 14.24
N GLN A 159 -2.89 4.97 14.15
CA GLN A 159 -3.84 5.70 14.98
C GLN A 159 -5.01 6.12 14.10
N SER A 160 -6.17 5.52 14.33
CA SER A 160 -7.35 5.67 13.50
C SER A 160 -8.29 6.75 14.04
N LEU A 161 -9.19 7.26 13.20
CA LEU A 161 -10.26 8.15 13.62
C LEU A 161 -11.28 7.46 14.56
N ASP A 162 -11.37 6.15 14.49
CA ASP A 162 -12.21 5.32 15.34
C ASP A 162 -11.31 4.40 16.17
N VAL A 163 -11.28 4.63 17.48
CA VAL A 163 -10.43 3.93 18.46
C VAL A 163 -10.61 2.41 18.44
N ARG A 164 -11.76 1.91 18.00
CA ARG A 164 -12.02 0.46 17.89
C ARG A 164 -11.03 -0.22 16.94
N PHE A 165 -10.59 0.49 15.90
CA PHE A 165 -9.53 0.00 15.02
C PHE A 165 -8.20 -0.12 15.75
N ASP A 166 -7.84 0.89 16.56
CA ASP A 166 -6.57 0.93 17.31
C ASP A 166 -6.53 -0.21 18.33
N ASP A 167 -7.64 -0.41 19.07
CA ASP A 167 -7.77 -1.51 20.03
C ASP A 167 -7.65 -2.87 19.36
N ALA A 168 -8.28 -3.05 18.19
CA ALA A 168 -8.22 -4.29 17.42
C ALA A 168 -6.79 -4.58 16.92
N VAL A 169 -6.08 -3.56 16.40
CA VAL A 169 -4.69 -3.70 15.94
C VAL A 169 -3.76 -4.01 17.11
N ARG A 170 -3.87 -3.29 18.23
CA ARG A 170 -3.05 -3.53 19.42
C ARG A 170 -3.27 -4.93 19.97
N LYS A 171 -4.52 -5.34 20.13
CA LYS A 171 -4.88 -6.70 20.59
C LYS A 171 -4.34 -7.78 19.67
N ALA A 172 -4.44 -7.58 18.35
CA ALA A 172 -3.94 -8.53 17.36
C ALA A 172 -2.41 -8.68 17.37
N ASN A 173 -1.67 -7.66 17.79
CA ASN A 173 -0.21 -7.61 17.74
C ASN A 173 0.45 -7.46 19.12
N ASP A 174 -0.28 -7.71 20.20
CA ASP A 174 0.18 -7.51 21.58
C ASP A 174 1.53 -8.20 21.86
N LEU A 175 1.66 -9.46 21.45
CA LEU A 175 2.90 -10.22 21.61
C LEU A 175 4.09 -9.51 20.94
N LEU A 176 3.93 -9.08 19.70
CA LEU A 176 5.01 -8.44 18.93
C LEU A 176 5.35 -7.06 19.50
N ILE A 177 4.34 -6.29 19.89
CA ILE A 177 4.54 -4.97 20.50
C ILE A 177 5.33 -5.08 21.82
N ASN A 178 5.06 -6.13 22.62
CA ASN A 178 5.71 -6.32 23.90
C ASN A 178 7.17 -6.84 23.82
N ILE A 179 7.58 -7.47 22.72
CA ILE A 179 8.95 -7.96 22.54
C ILE A 179 9.86 -6.97 21.82
N VAL A 180 9.31 -6.01 21.08
CA VAL A 180 10.09 -4.96 20.42
C VAL A 180 10.37 -3.83 21.40
N ASP A 181 11.60 -3.28 21.36
CA ASP A 181 11.98 -2.12 22.19
C ASP A 181 11.00 -0.95 21.96
N GLU A 182 10.46 -0.37 23.00
CA GLU A 182 9.47 0.71 22.92
C GLU A 182 9.95 1.92 22.10
N ARG A 183 11.27 2.16 22.06
CA ARG A 183 11.88 3.22 21.23
C ARG A 183 11.76 2.97 19.74
N ASN A 184 11.49 1.74 19.35
CA ASN A 184 11.28 1.32 17.96
C ASN A 184 9.80 1.11 17.63
N VAL A 185 8.89 1.51 18.52
CA VAL A 185 7.45 1.50 18.29
C VAL A 185 7.00 2.91 17.94
N TRP A 186 6.68 3.13 16.70
CA TRP A 186 6.22 4.40 16.17
C TRP A 186 4.71 4.37 15.91
N SER A 187 4.00 5.40 16.34
CA SER A 187 2.56 5.55 16.06
C SER A 187 2.34 6.62 15.00
N PHE A 188 1.49 6.34 14.01
CA PHE A 188 1.22 7.26 12.91
C PHE A 188 -0.28 7.50 12.70
N PRO A 189 -0.71 8.75 12.38
CA PRO A 189 -2.09 9.06 12.08
C PRO A 189 -2.49 8.53 10.70
N VAL A 190 -3.60 7.78 10.60
CA VAL A 190 -4.06 7.23 9.31
C VAL A 190 -4.71 8.29 8.41
N ASP A 191 -5.16 9.39 8.99
CA ASP A 191 -5.80 10.53 8.30
C ASP A 191 -4.81 11.61 7.87
N ASP A 192 -3.54 11.53 8.29
CA ASP A 192 -2.45 12.37 7.80
C ASP A 192 -1.34 11.54 7.14
N PRO A 193 -1.58 11.06 5.92
CA PRO A 193 -0.61 10.23 5.22
C PRO A 193 0.65 10.98 4.78
N TYR A 194 0.62 12.32 4.74
CA TYR A 194 1.80 13.12 4.46
C TYR A 194 2.78 13.10 5.63
N SER A 195 2.33 13.37 6.86
CA SER A 195 3.16 13.24 8.05
C SER A 195 3.67 11.81 8.22
N THR A 196 2.81 10.81 7.96
CA THR A 196 3.19 9.39 7.95
C THR A 196 4.35 9.12 6.97
N PHE A 197 4.27 9.65 5.74
CA PHE A 197 5.33 9.52 4.74
C PHE A 197 6.64 10.19 5.20
N VAL A 198 6.57 11.42 5.73
CA VAL A 198 7.76 12.17 6.18
C VAL A 198 8.48 11.44 7.31
N GLU A 199 7.75 10.96 8.32
CA GLU A 199 8.35 10.23 9.43
C GLU A 199 8.91 8.87 9.00
N LEU A 200 8.19 8.14 8.13
CA LEU A 200 8.65 6.88 7.55
C LEU A 200 9.94 7.08 6.74
N GLU A 201 10.01 8.15 5.96
CA GLU A 201 11.20 8.52 5.19
C GLU A 201 12.38 8.82 6.11
N MET A 202 12.17 9.64 7.14
CA MET A 202 13.21 10.00 8.11
C MET A 202 13.76 8.75 8.82
N ILE A 203 12.91 7.84 9.28
CA ILE A 203 13.32 6.57 9.92
C ILE A 203 14.11 5.73 8.93
N SER A 204 13.59 5.53 7.73
CA SER A 204 14.22 4.73 6.67
C SER A 204 15.57 5.30 6.26
N HIS A 205 15.65 6.65 6.08
CA HIS A 205 16.90 7.34 5.77
C HIS A 205 17.94 7.20 6.86
N GLY A 206 17.54 7.23 8.12
CA GLY A 206 18.43 6.98 9.25
C GLY A 206 18.97 5.55 9.27
N LEU A 207 18.09 4.58 9.11
CA LEU A 207 18.41 3.14 9.18
C LEU A 207 19.29 2.67 8.01
N GLN A 208 19.06 3.14 6.79
CA GLN A 208 19.82 2.71 5.60
C GLN A 208 21.32 3.03 5.65
N ARG A 209 21.75 3.86 6.59
CA ARG A 209 23.18 4.19 6.80
C ARG A 209 23.95 3.06 7.47
N THR A 210 23.27 2.13 8.11
CA THR A 210 23.88 1.05 8.90
C THR A 210 23.19 -0.30 8.71
N HIS A 211 22.04 -0.34 8.05
CA HIS A 211 21.25 -1.54 7.85
C HIS A 211 20.68 -1.60 6.42
N ASN A 212 20.45 -2.81 5.95
CA ASN A 212 19.55 -3.06 4.83
C ASN A 212 18.11 -2.89 5.32
N VAL A 213 17.34 -2.02 4.69
CA VAL A 213 16.00 -1.67 5.19
C VAL A 213 14.91 -2.32 4.34
N VAL A 214 13.98 -2.99 5.01
CA VAL A 214 12.78 -3.55 4.38
C VAL A 214 11.52 -3.06 5.11
N LEU A 215 10.61 -2.48 4.35
CA LEU A 215 9.30 -2.03 4.81
C LEU A 215 8.27 -3.13 4.55
N VAL A 216 7.47 -3.48 5.55
CA VAL A 216 6.40 -4.49 5.46
C VAL A 216 5.06 -3.86 5.82
N PRO A 217 4.34 -3.26 4.86
CA PRO A 217 3.09 -2.54 5.14
C PRO A 217 1.88 -3.48 5.23
N LEU A 218 1.58 -4.01 6.42
CA LEU A 218 0.38 -4.82 6.67
C LEU A 218 -0.86 -3.97 7.02
N GLY A 219 -0.65 -2.72 7.43
CA GLY A 219 -1.69 -1.79 7.86
C GLY A 219 -2.50 -1.14 6.73
N PRO A 220 -2.93 0.12 6.92
CA PRO A 220 -3.76 0.86 5.96
C PRO A 220 -3.14 0.97 4.57
N LYS A 221 -3.98 1.07 3.53
CA LYS A 221 -3.50 1.13 2.14
C LYS A 221 -2.65 2.37 1.83
N LEU A 222 -2.90 3.50 2.48
CA LEU A 222 -2.05 4.69 2.33
C LEU A 222 -0.65 4.49 2.92
N LEU A 223 -0.47 3.61 3.91
CA LEU A 223 0.86 3.20 4.35
C LEU A 223 1.61 2.42 3.26
N VAL A 224 0.91 1.58 2.47
CA VAL A 224 1.52 0.93 1.29
C VAL A 224 2.03 1.97 0.31
N VAL A 225 1.21 3.00 0.01
CA VAL A 225 1.62 4.11 -0.88
C VAL A 225 2.83 4.85 -0.30
N ALA A 226 2.84 5.18 0.99
CA ALA A 226 3.97 5.83 1.65
C ALA A 226 5.26 4.98 1.55
N CYS A 227 5.17 3.66 1.78
CA CYS A 227 6.30 2.74 1.62
C CYS A 227 6.83 2.72 0.17
N LEU A 228 5.95 2.70 -0.83
CA LEU A 228 6.33 2.74 -2.24
C LEU A 228 7.01 4.08 -2.59
N LEU A 229 6.50 5.20 -2.07
CA LEU A 229 7.12 6.52 -2.25
C LEU A 229 8.52 6.56 -1.64
N VAL A 230 8.70 6.06 -0.41
CA VAL A 230 10.03 5.98 0.25
C VAL A 230 10.98 5.14 -0.57
N SER A 231 10.58 3.95 -1.01
CA SER A 231 11.40 3.06 -1.84
C SER A 231 11.71 3.66 -3.22
N SER A 232 10.80 4.48 -3.78
CA SER A 232 11.06 5.20 -5.04
C SER A 232 12.14 6.29 -4.89
N ILE A 233 12.30 6.86 -3.70
CA ILE A 233 13.32 7.85 -3.37
C ILE A 233 14.64 7.15 -2.99
N HIS A 234 14.54 6.09 -2.19
CA HIS A 234 15.66 5.33 -1.63
C HIS A 234 15.70 3.91 -2.23
N ARG A 235 16.43 3.72 -3.32
CA ARG A 235 16.51 2.46 -4.08
C ARG A 235 17.00 1.24 -3.28
N ASN A 236 17.71 1.46 -2.19
CA ASN A 236 18.19 0.43 -1.27
C ASN A 236 17.15 0.06 -0.19
N VAL A 237 16.03 0.77 -0.10
CA VAL A 237 14.93 0.42 0.79
C VAL A 237 13.93 -0.48 0.05
N GLY A 238 13.77 -1.72 0.51
CA GLY A 238 12.81 -2.67 -0.07
C GLY A 238 11.41 -2.50 0.49
N VAL A 239 10.41 -2.87 -0.30
CA VAL A 239 9.02 -3.04 0.17
C VAL A 239 8.60 -4.47 -0.06
N TRP A 240 8.32 -5.18 1.02
CA TRP A 240 8.00 -6.60 0.98
C TRP A 240 6.58 -6.86 1.46
N ARG A 241 6.00 -7.92 0.97
CA ARG A 241 4.69 -8.39 1.40
C ARG A 241 4.78 -9.74 2.09
N VAL A 242 3.86 -9.92 3.03
CA VAL A 242 3.56 -11.19 3.67
C VAL A 242 2.06 -11.41 3.52
N SER A 243 1.66 -12.53 2.96
CA SER A 243 0.25 -12.79 2.65
C SER A 243 -0.05 -14.29 2.76
N PRO A 244 -1.24 -14.66 3.24
CA PRO A 244 -1.69 -16.04 3.18
C PRO A 244 -1.91 -16.54 1.76
N GLY A 245 -1.88 -15.64 0.75
CA GLY A 245 -2.20 -15.99 -0.63
C GLY A 245 -3.70 -16.21 -0.86
N GLY A 246 -4.04 -16.48 -2.14
CA GLY A 246 -5.42 -16.72 -2.52
C GLY A 246 -6.30 -15.48 -2.58
N LEU A 247 -7.51 -15.67 -3.08
CA LEU A 247 -8.56 -14.65 -3.07
C LEU A 247 -9.26 -14.73 -1.71
N ARG A 248 -9.21 -13.62 -0.95
CA ARG A 248 -10.03 -13.50 0.26
C ARG A 248 -11.50 -13.34 -0.13
N GLU A 249 -12.37 -13.87 0.70
CA GLU A 249 -13.80 -13.62 0.55
C GLU A 249 -14.09 -12.11 0.59
N PRO A 250 -14.86 -11.58 -0.36
CA PRO A 250 -15.27 -10.19 -0.36
C PRO A 250 -16.04 -9.87 0.92
N ARG A 251 -15.83 -8.66 1.43
CA ARG A 251 -16.58 -8.14 2.58
C ARG A 251 -17.21 -6.83 2.21
N GLU A 252 -18.45 -6.67 2.62
CA GLU A 252 -19.08 -5.37 2.51
C GLU A 252 -18.43 -4.40 3.49
N GLN A 253 -17.95 -3.26 2.97
CA GLN A 253 -17.38 -2.19 3.75
C GLN A 253 -18.12 -0.90 3.44
N LEU A 254 -18.79 -0.36 4.43
CA LEU A 254 -19.47 0.92 4.29
C LEU A 254 -18.49 2.06 4.55
N ALA A 255 -18.59 3.13 3.77
CA ALA A 255 -17.78 4.33 3.99
C ALA A 255 -18.15 4.99 5.32
N ALA A 256 -17.13 5.43 6.06
CA ALA A 256 -17.32 6.20 7.31
C ALA A 256 -17.53 7.70 7.05
N GLY A 257 -17.29 8.16 5.80
CA GLY A 257 -17.43 9.54 5.36
C GLY A 257 -16.10 10.25 5.10
N PRO A 258 -15.13 10.30 6.04
CA PRO A 258 -13.84 10.95 5.78
C PRO A 258 -13.03 10.28 4.67
N VAL A 259 -12.23 11.12 3.98
CA VAL A 259 -11.30 10.69 2.93
C VAL A 259 -9.94 11.31 3.22
N ALA A 260 -8.89 10.51 3.22
CA ALA A 260 -7.53 11.00 3.23
C ALA A 260 -6.87 10.84 1.85
N TYR A 261 -5.83 11.62 1.57
CA TYR A 261 -5.07 11.48 0.34
C TYR A 261 -3.61 11.88 0.55
N ILE A 262 -2.74 11.34 -0.30
CA ILE A 262 -1.36 11.78 -0.45
C ILE A 262 -1.10 12.05 -1.92
N SER A 263 -0.40 13.16 -2.20
CA SER A 263 -0.05 13.55 -3.56
C SER A 263 1.45 13.54 -3.78
N ALA A 264 1.86 13.11 -4.96
CA ALA A 264 3.26 13.10 -5.38
C ALA A 264 3.40 13.54 -6.83
N ILE A 265 4.58 14.05 -7.21
CA ILE A 265 4.93 14.35 -8.59
C ILE A 265 6.01 13.36 -9.03
N PHE A 266 5.71 12.55 -10.03
CA PHE A 266 6.67 11.67 -10.68
C PHE A 266 7.25 12.38 -11.90
N SER A 267 8.57 12.57 -11.93
CA SER A 267 9.27 13.29 -13.01
C SER A 267 10.28 12.44 -13.79
N GLY A 268 10.38 11.15 -13.48
CA GLY A 268 11.11 10.18 -14.29
C GLY A 268 12.62 10.44 -14.45
N THR A 269 13.31 10.65 -13.37
CA THR A 269 14.77 10.50 -13.29
C THR A 269 15.05 9.08 -12.77
N HIS A 270 15.22 8.13 -13.69
CA HIS A 270 15.50 6.74 -13.35
C HIS A 270 16.83 6.30 -13.92
#